data_d112e8769770df97513c6078f45452a3
#
_entry.id   d112e8769770df97513c6078f45452a3
#
_cell.length_a   1.000
_cell.length_b   1.000
_cell.length_c   1.000
_cell.angle_alpha   90.00
_cell.angle_beta   90.00
_cell.angle_gamma   90.00
#
_symmetry.space_group_name_H-M   'P 1'
#
loop_
_entity.id
_entity.type
_entity.pdbx_description
1 polymer ?
#
loop_
_entity_poly.entity_id
_entity_poly.type
_entity_poly.pdbx_seq_one_letter_code
_entity_poly.pdbx_strand_id
1 'polypeptide(L)'
;MKTNEKTPDASAIEMNELVLPTHTNALGTIFGGTVLAWIDVAAAMAAQRHARRVVVTASMEAVDFKAPIRLGQVVTLLARVVHVKRTSMMVQVEVTAEDPLSGVR
;
A
#
# COMPACT_ATOMS: atom_id res chain seq x y z
N MET A 1 30.46 -6.41 1.89
CA MET A 1 30.30 -5.30 1.57
C MET A 1 29.12 -4.84 1.41
N LYS A 2 28.87 -3.86 1.31
CA LYS A 2 27.75 -3.41 1.09
C LYS A 2 27.77 -2.25 0.36
N THR A 3 26.95 -2.09 -0.50
CA THR A 3 26.84 -0.87 -1.24
C THR A 3 25.94 0.06 -0.48
N ASN A 4 26.02 1.32 -0.79
CA ASN A 4 25.10 2.30 -0.27
C ASN A 4 23.83 2.36 -1.09
N GLU A 5 23.81 1.67 -2.20
CA GLU A 5 22.62 1.63 -3.03
C GLU A 5 21.66 0.57 -2.53
N LYS A 6 20.38 0.87 -2.59
CA LYS A 6 19.33 -0.06 -2.22
C LYS A 6 18.40 -0.25 -3.41
N THR A 7 18.06 -1.50 -3.68
CA THR A 7 17.09 -1.79 -4.73
C THR A 7 15.68 -1.59 -4.20
N PRO A 8 14.69 -1.42 -5.07
CA PRO A 8 13.29 -1.37 -4.63
C PRO A 8 12.89 -2.58 -3.81
N ASP A 9 13.39 -3.78 -4.16
CA ASP A 9 13.02 -4.99 -3.44
C ASP A 9 13.55 -5.01 -2.01
N ALA A 10 14.67 -4.34 -1.75
CA ALA A 10 15.25 -4.29 -0.42
C ALA A 10 14.36 -3.52 0.56
N SER A 11 13.51 -2.62 0.07
CA SER A 11 12.62 -1.82 0.91
C SER A 11 11.15 -2.23 0.75
N ALA A 12 10.88 -3.29 -0.02
CA ALA A 12 9.51 -3.70 -0.28
C ALA A 12 8.78 -4.10 1.00
N ILE A 13 7.52 -3.69 1.07
CA ILE A 13 6.62 -3.99 2.19
C ILE A 13 5.40 -4.69 1.62
N GLU A 14 4.99 -5.75 2.29
CA GLU A 14 3.70 -6.36 2.03
C GLU A 14 2.82 -6.15 3.25
N MET A 15 1.64 -5.61 3.03
CA MET A 15 0.66 -5.35 4.09
C MET A 15 -0.63 -6.05 3.70
N ASN A 16 -1.23 -6.77 4.63
CA ASN A 16 -2.47 -7.50 4.38
C ASN A 16 -3.53 -7.06 5.38
N GLU A 17 -4.73 -6.78 4.88
CA GLU A 17 -5.85 -6.32 5.70
C GLU A 17 -7.11 -7.07 5.36
N LEU A 18 -7.80 -7.57 6.36
CA LEU A 18 -9.14 -8.15 6.17
C LEU A 18 -10.15 -7.01 6.16
N VAL A 19 -11.03 -6.99 5.19
CA VAL A 19 -12.07 -5.96 5.09
C VAL A 19 -13.19 -6.28 6.08
N LEU A 20 -13.31 -5.46 7.10
CA LEU A 20 -14.28 -5.61 8.19
C LEU A 20 -15.48 -4.70 7.94
N PRO A 21 -16.62 -4.96 8.64
CA PRO A 21 -17.80 -4.10 8.51
C PRO A 21 -17.53 -2.62 8.75
N THR A 22 -16.62 -2.30 9.69
CA THR A 22 -16.25 -0.91 9.98
C THR A 22 -15.53 -0.24 8.82
N HIS A 23 -15.03 -1.00 7.87
CA HIS A 23 -14.33 -0.47 6.71
C HIS A 23 -15.28 -0.21 5.52
N THR A 24 -16.54 -0.65 5.62
CA THR A 24 -17.42 -0.69 4.47
C THR A 24 -18.62 0.23 4.63
N ASN A 25 -19.18 0.59 3.47
CA ASN A 25 -20.42 1.35 3.39
C ASN A 25 -21.64 0.40 3.44
N ALA A 26 -22.85 0.97 3.28
CA ALA A 26 -24.08 0.20 3.35
C ALA A 26 -24.21 -0.85 2.25
N LEU A 27 -23.45 -0.73 1.17
CA LEU A 27 -23.46 -1.68 0.06
C LEU A 27 -22.46 -2.83 0.25
N GLY A 28 -21.71 -2.84 1.34
CA GLY A 28 -20.72 -3.86 1.61
C GLY A 28 -19.42 -3.69 0.83
N THR A 29 -19.17 -2.50 0.29
CA THR A 29 -17.91 -2.19 -0.39
C THR A 29 -17.09 -1.25 0.48
N ILE A 30 -15.77 -1.35 0.35
CA ILE A 30 -14.88 -0.57 1.19
C ILE A 30 -14.99 0.93 0.90
N PHE A 31 -14.86 1.75 1.93
CA PHE A 31 -14.72 3.19 1.74
C PHE A 31 -13.37 3.49 1.09
N GLY A 32 -13.40 4.36 0.06
CA GLY A 32 -12.17 4.77 -0.62
C GLY A 32 -11.15 5.36 0.34
N GLY A 33 -11.60 6.13 1.32
CA GLY A 33 -10.70 6.72 2.31
C GLY A 33 -9.96 5.70 3.15
N THR A 34 -10.58 4.53 3.41
CA THR A 34 -9.93 3.45 4.13
C THR A 34 -8.76 2.89 3.32
N VAL A 35 -8.99 2.64 2.02
CA VAL A 35 -7.93 2.15 1.14
C VAL A 35 -6.80 3.17 1.03
N LEU A 36 -7.15 4.45 0.90
CA LEU A 36 -6.15 5.52 0.82
C LEU A 36 -5.30 5.57 2.09
N ALA A 37 -5.93 5.39 3.25
CA ALA A 37 -5.20 5.35 4.52
C ALA A 37 -4.23 4.17 4.56
N TRP A 38 -4.66 3.01 4.10
CA TRP A 38 -3.78 1.82 4.04
C TRP A 38 -2.63 2.02 3.06
N ILE A 39 -2.90 2.63 1.91
CA ILE A 39 -1.85 2.96 0.93
C ILE A 39 -0.82 3.89 1.56
N ASP A 40 -1.28 4.90 2.30
CA ASP A 40 -0.40 5.85 2.96
C ASP A 40 0.52 5.15 3.97
N VAL A 41 -0.05 4.25 4.79
CA VAL A 41 0.71 3.51 5.78
C VAL A 41 1.75 2.59 5.09
N ALA A 42 1.33 1.86 4.07
CA ALA A 42 2.23 0.96 3.34
C ALA A 42 3.38 1.74 2.69
N ALA A 43 3.05 2.86 2.05
CA ALA A 43 4.06 3.70 1.41
C ALA A 43 5.04 4.28 2.43
N ALA A 44 4.53 4.73 3.58
CA ALA A 44 5.38 5.26 4.63
C ALA A 44 6.33 4.21 5.17
N MET A 45 5.86 2.98 5.35
CA MET A 45 6.71 1.89 5.83
C MET A 45 7.82 1.58 4.84
N ALA A 46 7.51 1.54 3.54
CA ALA A 46 8.53 1.28 2.51
C ALA A 46 9.57 2.41 2.48
N ALA A 47 9.11 3.65 2.54
CA ALA A 47 9.99 4.81 2.52
C ALA A 47 10.89 4.86 3.76
N GLN A 48 10.34 4.56 4.94
CA GLN A 48 11.12 4.54 6.18
C GLN A 48 12.14 3.42 6.17
N ARG A 49 11.77 2.26 5.66
CA ARG A 49 12.70 1.14 5.54
C ARG A 49 13.86 1.49 4.62
N HIS A 50 13.58 2.18 3.53
CA HIS A 50 14.60 2.60 2.58
C HIS A 50 15.51 3.68 3.17
N ALA A 51 14.93 4.72 3.76
CA ALA A 51 15.66 5.87 4.27
C ALA A 51 16.26 5.65 5.67
N ARG A 52 15.70 4.70 6.43
CA ARG A 52 16.07 4.45 7.82
C ARG A 52 15.86 5.67 8.70
N ARG A 53 14.84 6.45 8.39
CA ARG A 53 14.43 7.62 9.16
C ARG A 53 12.94 7.84 9.01
N VAL A 54 12.38 8.68 9.86
CA VAL A 54 10.97 9.04 9.76
C VAL A 54 10.74 9.86 8.49
N VAL A 55 9.68 9.52 7.76
CA VAL A 55 9.26 10.24 6.58
C VAL A 55 7.77 10.56 6.69
N VAL A 56 7.34 11.58 5.96
CA VAL A 56 5.93 11.95 5.88
C VAL A 56 5.50 11.98 4.42
N THR A 57 4.22 11.67 4.20
CA THR A 57 3.64 11.71 2.86
C THR A 57 3.38 13.16 2.48
N ALA A 58 3.91 13.57 1.32
CA ALA A 58 3.68 14.90 0.80
C ALA A 58 2.50 14.96 -0.15
N SER A 59 2.34 13.93 -0.98
CA SER A 59 1.23 13.89 -1.94
C SER A 59 1.01 12.47 -2.43
N MET A 60 -0.14 12.26 -3.03
CA MET A 60 -0.51 10.99 -3.65
C MET A 60 -0.98 11.33 -5.07
N GLU A 61 -0.26 10.83 -6.07
CA GLU A 61 -0.51 11.30 -7.44
C GLU A 61 -1.56 10.52 -8.19
N ALA A 62 -1.56 9.21 -8.09
CA ALA A 62 -2.45 8.40 -8.89
C ALA A 62 -3.07 7.30 -8.05
N VAL A 63 -4.39 7.29 -7.98
CA VAL A 63 -5.13 6.23 -7.32
C VAL A 63 -6.20 5.75 -8.31
N ASP A 64 -6.16 4.46 -8.62
CA ASP A 64 -7.04 3.87 -9.61
C ASP A 64 -7.78 2.69 -8.99
N PHE A 65 -9.08 2.85 -8.80
CA PHE A 65 -9.93 1.81 -8.25
C PHE A 65 -10.63 1.07 -9.39
N LYS A 66 -10.07 -0.06 -9.80
CA LYS A 66 -10.58 -0.79 -10.96
C LYS A 66 -11.78 -1.66 -10.66
N ALA A 67 -11.94 -2.06 -9.42
CA ALA A 67 -13.04 -2.89 -9.00
C ALA A 67 -13.38 -2.62 -7.54
N PRO A 68 -14.64 -2.79 -7.13
CA PRO A 68 -15.01 -2.63 -5.73
C PRO A 68 -14.31 -3.68 -4.87
N ILE A 69 -13.84 -3.25 -3.71
CA ILE A 69 -13.31 -4.14 -2.69
C ILE A 69 -14.44 -4.40 -1.70
N ARG A 70 -14.69 -5.67 -1.39
CA ARG A 70 -15.87 -6.06 -0.64
C ARG A 70 -15.55 -6.56 0.75
N LEU A 71 -16.57 -6.48 1.60
CA LEU A 71 -16.53 -7.05 2.94
C LEU A 71 -16.07 -8.51 2.88
N GLY A 72 -15.14 -8.86 3.75
CA GLY A 72 -14.62 -10.22 3.87
C GLY A 72 -13.47 -10.56 2.95
N GLN A 73 -13.16 -9.69 2.00
CA GLN A 73 -11.97 -9.90 1.16
C GLN A 73 -10.70 -9.54 1.93
N VAL A 74 -9.58 -10.10 1.50
CA VAL A 74 -8.27 -9.73 2.00
C VAL A 74 -7.62 -8.80 0.99
N VAL A 75 -7.22 -7.63 1.44
CA VAL A 75 -6.51 -6.65 0.62
C VAL A 75 -5.04 -6.80 0.87
N THR A 76 -4.27 -6.95 -0.20
CA THR A 76 -2.81 -6.99 -0.14
C THR A 76 -2.27 -5.72 -0.77
N LEU A 77 -1.40 -5.03 -0.04
CA LEU A 77 -0.74 -3.83 -0.52
C LEU A 77 0.75 -4.13 -0.59
N LEU A 78 1.30 -4.00 -1.79
CA LEU A 78 2.73 -4.19 -2.02
C LEU A 78 3.32 -2.82 -2.32
N ALA A 79 4.15 -2.32 -1.42
CA ALA A 79 4.76 -1.00 -1.53
C ALA A 79 6.25 -1.13 -1.69
N ARG A 80 6.83 -0.32 -2.59
CA ARG A 80 8.27 -0.28 -2.77
C ARG A 80 8.69 1.08 -3.28
N VAL A 81 9.89 1.49 -2.91
CA VAL A 81 10.47 2.73 -3.40
C VAL A 81 10.96 2.48 -4.83
N VAL A 82 10.47 3.27 -5.78
CA VAL A 82 10.82 3.09 -7.19
C VAL A 82 11.68 4.23 -7.72
N HIS A 83 11.74 5.34 -7.02
CA HIS A 83 12.56 6.47 -7.43
C HIS A 83 12.95 7.28 -6.22
N VAL A 84 14.22 7.69 -6.16
CA VAL A 84 14.75 8.48 -5.06
C VAL A 84 15.38 9.75 -5.63
N LYS A 85 14.96 10.88 -5.09
CA LYS A 85 15.57 12.17 -5.37
C LYS A 85 16.29 12.63 -4.11
N ARG A 86 16.94 13.78 -4.20
CA ARG A 86 17.74 14.29 -3.09
C ARG A 86 16.93 14.47 -1.81
N THR A 87 15.71 14.98 -1.91
CA THR A 87 14.89 15.29 -0.74
C THR A 87 13.53 14.60 -0.75
N SER A 88 13.29 13.71 -1.71
CA SER A 88 12.02 13.03 -1.82
C SER A 88 12.18 11.63 -2.40
N MET A 89 11.14 10.82 -2.22
CA MET A 89 11.08 9.48 -2.78
C MET A 89 9.72 9.27 -3.42
N MET A 90 9.70 8.48 -4.49
CA MET A 90 8.46 8.01 -5.07
C MET A 90 8.27 6.56 -4.66
N VAL A 91 7.11 6.25 -4.11
CA VAL A 91 6.75 4.89 -3.69
C VAL A 91 5.58 4.43 -4.54
N GLN A 92 5.71 3.24 -5.10
CA GLN A 92 4.63 2.60 -5.83
C GLN A 92 3.93 1.64 -4.88
N VAL A 93 2.59 1.69 -4.84
CA VAL A 93 1.80 0.77 -4.04
C VAL A 93 0.82 0.06 -4.97
N GLU A 94 0.92 -1.26 -5.00
CA GLU A 94 0.02 -2.11 -5.74
C GLU A 94 -1.00 -2.69 -4.77
N VAL A 95 -2.28 -2.57 -5.10
CA VAL A 95 -3.36 -3.03 -4.23
C VAL A 95 -4.15 -4.11 -4.97
N THR A 96 -4.27 -5.26 -4.34
CA THR A 96 -5.11 -6.35 -4.84
C THR A 96 -6.04 -6.82 -3.74
N ALA A 97 -7.19 -7.35 -4.13
CA ALA A 97 -8.15 -7.91 -3.19
C ALA A 97 -8.48 -9.35 -3.60
N GLU A 98 -8.63 -10.20 -2.60
CA GLU A 98 -8.84 -11.61 -2.82
C GLU A 98 -9.92 -12.12 -1.89
N ASP A 99 -10.79 -12.98 -2.42
CA ASP A 99 -11.70 -13.75 -1.58
C ASP A 99 -10.87 -14.87 -0.93
N PRO A 100 -10.74 -14.89 0.40
CA PRO A 100 -9.84 -15.87 1.04
C PRO A 100 -10.37 -17.30 0.97
N LEU A 101 -11.66 -17.48 0.69
CA LEU A 101 -12.24 -18.81 0.61
C LEU A 101 -12.08 -19.43 -0.78
N SER A 102 -12.15 -18.59 -1.83
CA SER A 102 -12.04 -19.08 -3.21
C SER A 102 -10.68 -18.77 -3.84
N GLY A 103 -9.95 -17.83 -3.29
CA GLY A 103 -8.69 -17.36 -3.88
C GLY A 103 -8.88 -16.48 -5.11
N VAL A 104 -10.10 -16.06 -5.40
CA VAL A 104 -10.37 -15.22 -6.58
C VAL A 104 -10.02 -13.76 -6.28
N ARG A 105 -9.26 -13.20 -7.17
CA ARG A 105 -8.84 -11.79 -7.08
C ARG A 105 -9.68 -10.88 -7.96
#